data_f322f9c0ad45ee4d9e727b7baff4a49c
#
_entry.id   f322f9c0ad45ee4d9e727b7baff4a49c
#
_cell.length_a   1.000
_cell.length_b   1.000
_cell.length_c   1.000
_cell.angle_alpha   90.00
_cell.angle_beta   90.00
_cell.angle_gamma   90.00
#
_symmetry.space_group_name_H-M   'P 1'
#
loop_
_entity.id
_entity.type
_entity.pdbx_description
1 polymer ?
#
loop_
_entity_poly.entity_id
_entity_poly.type
_entity_poly.pdbx_seq_one_letter_code
_entity_poly.pdbx_strand_id
1 'polypeptide(L)'
;MRYTKFTALAAAALVTASMAQAQDRSDWPASFTVGTASQGGTFFAYGAGWANLVAEELGMSGGAEVTGGPMQNMALVHTGDAAFGMTTMGPAAESLAGTNPIAPGLAMDKACAMFPMYQTPFSVTALSSSGITSISEIPDGARIGFGPAGSTSDTYFPRMLETLGVNFERRNGGWSDLGGQLQDGLLDVIAFAAGVPVPAVSQLEVQTDVNIIEFTEEEQAAIIAEYPVSAFEIAADTYTTLEAPARSVSMWNFAVANCDLPESFVYEATNVVMSDNERMVNIHRAARSTLPEHWDKNNVLKWHPGAARWFQENAGADIPADMIYGG
;
A
#
# COMPACT_ATOMS: atom_id res chain seq x y z
N MET A 1 46.01 60.99 -45.04
CA MET A 1 44.63 60.67 -44.82
C MET A 1 44.48 59.11 -44.89
N ARG A 2 44.36 58.41 -43.75
CA ARG A 2 44.19 56.98 -43.69
C ARG A 2 42.80 56.71 -43.13
N TYR A 3 41.93 56.04 -43.88
CA TYR A 3 40.61 55.61 -43.47
C TYR A 3 40.71 54.24 -42.91
N THR A 4 40.43 54.11 -41.60
CA THR A 4 40.31 52.86 -40.92
C THR A 4 38.86 52.36 -41.03
N LYS A 5 38.65 51.19 -41.67
CA LYS A 5 37.36 50.55 -41.78
C LYS A 5 37.11 49.72 -40.47
N PHE A 6 36.09 50.07 -39.73
CA PHE A 6 35.56 49.24 -38.63
C PHE A 6 34.62 48.20 -39.25
N THR A 7 34.99 46.92 -39.07
CA THR A 7 34.14 45.77 -39.38
C THR A 7 33.43 45.41 -38.10
N ALA A 8 32.13 45.63 -38.05
CA ALA A 8 31.28 45.15 -36.94
C ALA A 8 30.94 43.66 -37.15
N LEU A 9 31.43 42.78 -36.27
CA LEU A 9 31.01 41.37 -36.18
C LEU A 9 29.71 41.33 -35.38
N ALA A 10 28.59 41.01 -36.03
CA ALA A 10 27.33 40.71 -35.39
C ALA A 10 27.37 39.22 -34.95
N ALA A 11 27.52 38.97 -33.65
CA ALA A 11 27.35 37.65 -33.04
C ALA A 11 25.86 37.38 -32.88
N ALA A 12 25.31 36.53 -33.76
CA ALA A 12 23.96 35.99 -33.57
C ALA A 12 24.01 34.93 -32.50
N ALA A 13 23.54 35.25 -31.30
CA ALA A 13 23.29 34.27 -30.25
C ALA A 13 22.03 33.45 -30.59
N LEU A 14 22.20 32.21 -31.00
CA LEU A 14 21.11 31.24 -31.10
C LEU A 14 20.68 30.90 -29.67
N VAL A 15 19.59 31.49 -29.21
CA VAL A 15 18.86 31.06 -28.06
C VAL A 15 18.06 29.82 -28.49
N THR A 16 18.58 28.63 -28.23
CA THR A 16 17.82 27.39 -28.30
C THR A 16 16.83 27.40 -27.10
N ALA A 17 15.64 27.92 -27.32
CA ALA A 17 14.52 27.71 -26.43
C ALA A 17 14.20 26.22 -26.49
N SER A 18 14.59 25.46 -25.46
CA SER A 18 14.01 24.15 -25.20
C SER A 18 12.52 24.38 -24.93
N MET A 19 11.69 24.23 -25.97
CA MET A 19 10.26 24.06 -25.76
C MET A 19 10.11 22.77 -24.98
N ALA A 20 9.86 22.88 -23.67
CA ALA A 20 9.23 21.78 -22.95
C ALA A 20 7.96 21.47 -23.75
N GLN A 21 7.94 20.35 -24.44
CA GLN A 21 6.73 19.88 -25.10
C GLN A 21 5.72 19.70 -23.96
N ALA A 22 4.71 20.55 -23.92
CA ALA A 22 3.57 20.35 -23.05
C ALA A 22 3.03 18.96 -23.42
N GLN A 23 3.10 18.04 -22.47
CA GLN A 23 2.61 16.69 -22.64
C GLN A 23 1.13 16.76 -23.05
N ASP A 24 0.75 16.08 -24.12
CA ASP A 24 -0.64 16.00 -24.53
C ASP A 24 -1.43 15.27 -23.45
N ARG A 25 -2.39 15.95 -22.84
CA ARG A 25 -3.26 15.45 -21.77
C ARG A 25 -4.71 15.31 -22.24
N SER A 26 -4.94 15.37 -23.56
CA SER A 26 -6.30 15.36 -24.13
C SER A 26 -7.07 14.08 -23.87
N ASP A 27 -6.36 12.97 -23.60
CA ASP A 27 -6.91 11.65 -23.28
C ASP A 27 -6.99 11.38 -21.75
N TRP A 28 -6.48 12.30 -20.91
CA TRP A 28 -6.50 12.11 -19.47
C TRP A 28 -7.92 12.22 -18.92
N PRO A 29 -8.26 11.45 -17.84
CA PRO A 29 -9.53 11.59 -17.18
C PRO A 29 -9.66 13.00 -16.56
N ALA A 30 -10.88 13.52 -16.50
CA ALA A 30 -11.14 14.84 -15.89
C ALA A 30 -10.87 14.85 -14.37
N SER A 31 -10.97 13.69 -13.74
CA SER A 31 -10.71 13.47 -12.32
C SER A 31 -10.33 12.01 -12.08
N PHE A 32 -9.78 11.73 -10.89
CA PHE A 32 -9.45 10.36 -10.50
C PHE A 32 -9.82 10.08 -9.04
N THR A 33 -10.06 8.81 -8.74
CA THR A 33 -10.30 8.31 -7.38
C THR A 33 -9.30 7.22 -7.05
N VAL A 34 -8.85 7.20 -5.79
CA VAL A 34 -7.98 6.17 -5.22
C VAL A 34 -8.75 5.37 -4.18
N GLY A 35 -8.98 4.09 -4.44
CA GLY A 35 -9.53 3.18 -3.45
C GLY A 35 -8.52 2.93 -2.32
N THR A 36 -8.90 3.21 -1.06
CA THR A 36 -8.02 3.10 0.10
C THR A 36 -8.41 1.95 1.03
N ALA A 37 -8.80 2.24 2.24
CA ALA A 37 -9.39 1.32 3.22
C ALA A 37 -10.11 2.13 4.31
N SER A 38 -10.51 1.49 5.41
CA SER A 38 -11.16 2.15 6.53
C SER A 38 -10.23 3.11 7.27
N GLN A 39 -10.81 4.12 7.89
CA GLN A 39 -10.11 5.05 8.79
C GLN A 39 -9.42 4.28 9.93
N GLY A 40 -8.30 4.82 10.41
CA GLY A 40 -7.45 4.17 11.41
C GLY A 40 -6.46 3.14 10.84
N GLY A 41 -6.61 2.76 9.56
CA GLY A 41 -5.66 1.90 8.85
C GLY A 41 -4.64 2.70 8.03
N THR A 42 -3.50 2.09 7.76
CA THR A 42 -2.40 2.71 7.01
C THR A 42 -2.77 2.99 5.57
N PHE A 43 -3.53 2.13 4.89
CA PHE A 43 -4.01 2.39 3.53
C PHE A 43 -4.79 3.69 3.42
N PHE A 44 -5.62 4.01 4.44
CA PHE A 44 -6.38 5.27 4.42
C PHE A 44 -5.45 6.49 4.47
N ALA A 45 -4.56 6.56 5.47
CA ALA A 45 -3.66 7.69 5.64
C ALA A 45 -2.68 7.85 4.47
N TYR A 46 -2.04 6.75 4.06
CA TYR A 46 -1.09 6.71 2.95
C TYR A 46 -1.77 7.04 1.62
N GLY A 47 -2.91 6.41 1.35
CA GLY A 47 -3.65 6.57 0.09
C GLY A 47 -4.23 7.97 -0.08
N ALA A 48 -4.79 8.56 0.97
CA ALA A 48 -5.27 9.94 0.93
C ALA A 48 -4.12 10.93 0.68
N GLY A 49 -2.96 10.67 1.28
CA GLY A 49 -1.79 11.53 1.09
C GLY A 49 -1.26 11.52 -0.33
N TRP A 50 -1.01 10.34 -0.92
CA TRP A 50 -0.48 10.29 -2.28
C TRP A 50 -1.53 10.68 -3.34
N ALA A 51 -2.83 10.43 -3.09
CA ALA A 51 -3.89 10.92 -3.97
C ALA A 51 -3.88 12.46 -4.05
N ASN A 52 -3.79 13.13 -2.89
CA ASN A 52 -3.69 14.58 -2.83
C ASN A 52 -2.41 15.10 -3.50
N LEU A 53 -1.27 14.41 -3.27
CA LEU A 53 0.00 14.76 -3.87
C LEU A 53 -0.07 14.71 -5.41
N VAL A 54 -0.63 13.64 -5.98
CA VAL A 54 -0.81 13.50 -7.42
C VAL A 54 -1.79 14.55 -7.96
N ALA A 55 -2.91 14.81 -7.26
CA ALA A 55 -3.88 15.81 -7.66
C ALA A 55 -3.26 17.21 -7.73
N GLU A 56 -2.48 17.59 -6.73
CA GLU A 56 -1.79 18.88 -6.66
C GLU A 56 -0.74 19.04 -7.74
N GLU A 57 0.17 18.08 -7.90
CA GLU A 57 1.27 18.15 -8.87
C GLU A 57 0.78 18.10 -10.32
N LEU A 58 -0.24 17.33 -10.61
CA LEU A 58 -0.80 17.24 -11.96
C LEU A 58 -1.84 18.33 -12.25
N GLY A 59 -2.26 19.09 -11.23
CA GLY A 59 -3.29 20.12 -11.38
C GLY A 59 -4.65 19.54 -11.76
N MET A 60 -4.99 18.35 -11.21
CA MET A 60 -6.21 17.62 -11.49
C MET A 60 -7.13 17.55 -10.27
N SER A 61 -8.42 17.34 -10.51
CA SER A 61 -9.32 16.92 -9.43
C SER A 61 -9.07 15.45 -9.11
N GLY A 62 -8.74 15.14 -7.86
CA GLY A 62 -8.47 13.78 -7.44
C GLY A 62 -8.64 13.62 -5.93
N GLY A 63 -8.86 12.40 -5.46
CA GLY A 63 -9.02 12.15 -4.04
C GLY A 63 -9.09 10.66 -3.70
N ALA A 64 -9.14 10.42 -2.39
CA ALA A 64 -9.22 9.08 -1.82
C ALA A 64 -10.66 8.72 -1.46
N GLU A 65 -11.02 7.46 -1.66
CA GLU A 65 -12.28 6.87 -1.25
C GLU A 65 -12.05 5.82 -0.16
N VAL A 66 -12.90 5.83 0.87
CA VAL A 66 -12.92 4.81 1.92
C VAL A 66 -13.55 3.54 1.35
N THR A 67 -12.83 2.43 1.46
CA THR A 67 -13.26 1.12 0.97
C THR A 67 -13.10 0.04 2.06
N GLY A 68 -13.49 -1.19 1.75
CA GLY A 68 -13.18 -2.36 2.57
C GLY A 68 -11.71 -2.79 2.52
N GLY A 69 -10.91 -2.23 1.60
CA GLY A 69 -9.48 -2.53 1.44
C GLY A 69 -9.14 -3.31 0.17
N PRO A 70 -8.04 -4.09 0.20
CA PRO A 70 -7.41 -4.65 -1.01
C PRO A 70 -8.35 -5.38 -1.96
N MET A 71 -9.20 -6.24 -1.43
CA MET A 71 -10.13 -7.05 -2.25
C MET A 71 -11.14 -6.17 -3.00
N GLN A 72 -11.70 -5.16 -2.33
CA GLN A 72 -12.62 -4.20 -2.96
C GLN A 72 -11.89 -3.28 -3.93
N ASN A 73 -10.69 -2.82 -3.59
CA ASN A 73 -9.89 -1.97 -4.46
C ASN A 73 -9.57 -2.65 -5.79
N MET A 74 -9.22 -3.95 -5.77
CA MET A 74 -9.01 -4.73 -6.98
C MET A 74 -10.26 -4.76 -7.87
N ALA A 75 -11.45 -4.92 -7.28
CA ALA A 75 -12.71 -4.91 -8.02
C ALA A 75 -13.00 -3.52 -8.60
N LEU A 76 -12.92 -2.45 -7.81
CA LEU A 76 -13.16 -1.07 -8.26
C LEU A 76 -12.23 -0.65 -9.39
N VAL A 77 -10.93 -1.00 -9.27
CA VAL A 77 -9.94 -0.71 -10.32
C VAL A 77 -10.22 -1.55 -11.57
N HIS A 78 -10.54 -2.83 -11.42
CA HIS A 78 -10.86 -3.70 -12.55
C HIS A 78 -12.06 -3.19 -13.35
N THR A 79 -13.12 -2.72 -12.68
CA THR A 79 -14.33 -2.20 -13.34
C THR A 79 -14.17 -0.77 -13.86
N GLY A 80 -13.13 -0.04 -13.44
CA GLY A 80 -12.92 1.37 -13.77
C GLY A 80 -13.71 2.34 -12.88
N ASP A 81 -14.37 1.85 -11.82
CA ASP A 81 -15.06 2.69 -10.83
C ASP A 81 -14.07 3.50 -9.99
N ALA A 82 -12.83 3.04 -9.85
CA ALA A 82 -11.69 3.81 -9.37
C ALA A 82 -10.55 3.76 -10.38
N ALA A 83 -9.90 4.91 -10.61
CA ALA A 83 -8.72 4.99 -11.47
C ALA A 83 -7.55 4.21 -10.86
N PHE A 84 -7.36 4.38 -9.56
CA PHE A 84 -6.29 3.79 -8.78
C PHE A 84 -6.81 3.09 -7.53
N GLY A 85 -5.99 2.22 -6.98
CA GLY A 85 -6.25 1.55 -5.72
C GLY A 85 -4.96 1.08 -5.07
N MET A 86 -5.11 0.38 -3.96
CA MET A 86 -4.00 -0.23 -3.26
C MET A 86 -4.36 -1.66 -2.91
N THR A 87 -3.41 -2.57 -3.12
CA THR A 87 -3.60 -3.99 -2.82
C THR A 87 -2.38 -4.59 -2.12
N THR A 88 -2.61 -5.69 -1.42
CA THR A 88 -1.56 -6.56 -0.89
C THR A 88 -1.40 -7.75 -1.82
N MET A 89 -0.22 -8.28 -2.01
CA MET A 89 0.07 -9.31 -3.02
C MET A 89 -0.75 -10.59 -2.89
N GLY A 90 -1.09 -11.03 -1.67
CA GLY A 90 -2.00 -12.16 -1.46
C GLY A 90 -3.41 -11.89 -2.03
N PRO A 91 -4.11 -10.85 -1.56
CA PRO A 91 -5.37 -10.37 -2.14
C PRO A 91 -5.34 -10.14 -3.65
N ALA A 92 -4.23 -9.63 -4.19
CA ALA A 92 -4.05 -9.46 -5.63
C ALA A 92 -4.05 -10.81 -6.37
N ALA A 93 -3.31 -11.79 -5.86
CA ALA A 93 -3.27 -13.14 -6.44
C ALA A 93 -4.64 -13.82 -6.42
N GLU A 94 -5.37 -13.74 -5.30
CA GLU A 94 -6.74 -14.27 -5.19
C GLU A 94 -7.71 -13.56 -6.14
N SER A 95 -7.56 -12.25 -6.34
CA SER A 95 -8.39 -11.48 -7.28
C SER A 95 -8.13 -11.88 -8.73
N LEU A 96 -6.87 -12.08 -9.13
CA LEU A 96 -6.52 -12.56 -10.47
C LEU A 96 -6.97 -14.00 -10.71
N ALA A 97 -6.93 -14.84 -9.68
CA ALA A 97 -7.40 -16.23 -9.75
C ALA A 97 -8.93 -16.38 -9.76
N GLY A 98 -9.68 -15.29 -9.56
CA GLY A 98 -11.15 -15.33 -9.46
C GLY A 98 -11.65 -15.94 -8.15
N THR A 99 -10.81 -15.99 -7.12
CA THR A 99 -11.15 -16.50 -5.78
C THR A 99 -11.43 -15.39 -4.77
N ASN A 100 -11.42 -14.13 -5.22
CA ASN A 100 -11.77 -12.98 -4.40
C ASN A 100 -13.22 -13.13 -3.85
N PRO A 101 -13.42 -13.12 -2.52
CA PRO A 101 -14.72 -13.35 -1.90
C PRO A 101 -15.78 -12.28 -2.21
N ILE A 102 -15.36 -11.08 -2.66
CA ILE A 102 -16.27 -9.99 -3.04
C ILE A 102 -16.94 -10.29 -4.38
N ALA A 103 -16.22 -10.91 -5.32
CA ALA A 103 -16.74 -11.28 -6.64
C ALA A 103 -16.18 -12.65 -7.06
N PRO A 104 -16.66 -13.76 -6.47
CA PRO A 104 -16.20 -15.10 -6.80
C PRO A 104 -16.43 -15.45 -8.26
N GLY A 105 -15.42 -15.99 -8.92
CA GLY A 105 -15.42 -16.36 -10.33
C GLY A 105 -15.01 -15.25 -11.29
N LEU A 106 -14.81 -14.00 -10.81
CA LEU A 106 -14.33 -12.90 -11.62
C LEU A 106 -12.81 -12.77 -11.49
N ALA A 107 -12.07 -13.00 -12.57
CA ALA A 107 -10.64 -12.68 -12.65
C ALA A 107 -10.48 -11.17 -12.89
N MET A 108 -9.82 -10.49 -11.95
CA MET A 108 -9.69 -9.02 -11.98
C MET A 108 -8.41 -8.59 -12.70
N ASP A 109 -8.29 -8.94 -13.97
CA ASP A 109 -7.09 -8.79 -14.80
C ASP A 109 -6.86 -7.37 -15.36
N LYS A 110 -7.78 -6.43 -15.10
CA LYS A 110 -7.63 -5.01 -15.45
C LYS A 110 -7.11 -4.14 -14.31
N ALA A 111 -6.65 -4.73 -13.21
CA ALA A 111 -5.92 -4.03 -12.17
C ALA A 111 -4.42 -4.28 -12.35
N CYS A 112 -3.71 -3.27 -12.87
CA CYS A 112 -2.29 -3.31 -13.20
C CYS A 112 -1.42 -2.71 -12.09
N ALA A 113 -0.23 -3.26 -11.85
CA ALA A 113 0.74 -2.69 -10.92
C ALA A 113 1.15 -1.28 -11.35
N MET A 114 1.24 -0.37 -10.39
CA MET A 114 1.69 1.00 -10.61
C MET A 114 3.03 1.28 -9.92
N PHE A 115 3.12 1.11 -8.60
CA PHE A 115 4.37 1.25 -7.87
C PHE A 115 4.38 0.42 -6.59
N PRO A 116 5.59 -0.02 -6.11
CA PRO A 116 5.74 -0.67 -4.81
C PRO A 116 5.48 0.33 -3.70
N MET A 117 4.76 -0.10 -2.68
CA MET A 117 4.44 0.75 -1.54
C MET A 117 5.36 0.41 -0.34
N TYR A 118 4.93 -0.53 0.46
CA TYR A 118 5.59 -0.99 1.68
C TYR A 118 5.11 -2.40 2.03
N GLN A 119 5.77 -3.03 2.98
CA GLN A 119 5.31 -4.31 3.50
C GLN A 119 4.18 -4.13 4.52
N THR A 120 3.22 -5.03 4.51
CA THR A 120 2.16 -5.17 5.49
C THR A 120 2.54 -6.25 6.50
N PRO A 121 3.12 -5.91 7.65
CA PRO A 121 3.32 -6.87 8.74
C PRO A 121 1.98 -7.28 9.36
N PHE A 122 1.99 -8.47 9.93
CA PHE A 122 0.89 -9.06 10.68
C PHE A 122 1.20 -8.90 12.17
N SER A 123 0.43 -8.12 12.89
CA SER A 123 0.65 -7.85 14.32
C SER A 123 -0.61 -8.03 15.13
N VAL A 124 -0.43 -8.49 16.36
CA VAL A 124 -1.52 -8.70 17.32
C VAL A 124 -1.38 -7.68 18.44
N THR A 125 -2.47 -7.02 18.79
CA THR A 125 -2.50 -6.00 19.84
C THR A 125 -3.55 -6.35 20.88
N ALA A 126 -3.16 -6.36 22.15
CA ALA A 126 -4.04 -6.55 23.30
C ALA A 126 -3.83 -5.40 24.31
N LEU A 127 -4.79 -5.16 25.18
CA LEU A 127 -4.56 -4.28 26.35
C LEU A 127 -3.55 -4.93 27.30
N SER A 128 -2.60 -4.18 27.84
CA SER A 128 -1.65 -4.70 28.83
C SER A 128 -2.35 -5.22 30.09
N SER A 129 -3.49 -4.64 30.45
CA SER A 129 -4.34 -5.08 31.57
C SER A 129 -4.96 -6.47 31.35
N SER A 130 -5.01 -6.99 30.11
CA SER A 130 -5.50 -8.34 29.83
C SER A 130 -4.52 -9.44 30.24
N GLY A 131 -3.24 -9.09 30.35
CA GLY A 131 -2.14 -10.04 30.61
C GLY A 131 -1.75 -10.89 29.39
N ILE A 132 -2.36 -10.70 28.21
CA ILE A 132 -2.02 -11.43 26.99
C ILE A 132 -0.72 -10.87 26.41
N THR A 133 0.34 -11.67 26.36
CA THR A 133 1.67 -11.29 25.88
C THR A 133 2.20 -12.21 24.76
N SER A 134 1.49 -13.30 24.47
CA SER A 134 1.82 -14.25 23.41
C SER A 134 0.56 -14.76 22.69
N ILE A 135 0.73 -15.30 21.49
CA ILE A 135 -0.38 -15.91 20.72
C ILE A 135 -1.02 -17.07 21.50
N SER A 136 -0.21 -17.88 22.16
CA SER A 136 -0.66 -19.03 22.93
C SER A 136 -1.45 -18.67 24.22
N GLU A 137 -1.36 -17.41 24.68
CA GLU A 137 -2.12 -16.91 25.83
C GLU A 137 -3.47 -16.31 25.44
N ILE A 138 -3.78 -16.20 24.14
CA ILE A 138 -5.10 -15.77 23.68
C ILE A 138 -6.13 -16.79 24.18
N PRO A 139 -7.14 -16.36 24.96
CA PRO A 139 -8.12 -17.27 25.51
C PRO A 139 -8.93 -18.00 24.43
N ASP A 140 -9.33 -19.24 24.72
CA ASP A 140 -10.27 -20.00 23.89
C ASP A 140 -11.60 -19.22 23.74
N GLY A 141 -12.06 -19.01 22.50
CA GLY A 141 -13.22 -18.19 22.20
C GLY A 141 -13.02 -16.68 22.34
N ALA A 142 -11.77 -16.18 22.37
CA ALA A 142 -11.48 -14.76 22.42
C ALA A 142 -12.15 -13.98 21.29
N ARG A 143 -12.65 -12.80 21.57
CA ARG A 143 -13.24 -11.87 20.60
C ARG A 143 -12.12 -11.13 19.89
N ILE A 144 -11.85 -11.47 18.63
CA ILE A 144 -10.73 -10.91 17.86
C ILE A 144 -11.25 -10.03 16.74
N GLY A 145 -10.76 -8.79 16.69
CA GLY A 145 -11.02 -7.82 15.60
C GLY A 145 -10.08 -8.03 14.42
N PHE A 146 -10.64 -8.25 13.22
CA PHE A 146 -9.88 -8.50 11.99
C PHE A 146 -9.99 -7.38 10.94
N GLY A 147 -10.48 -6.20 11.32
CA GLY A 147 -10.69 -5.10 10.39
C GLY A 147 -11.93 -5.26 9.51
N PRO A 148 -12.05 -4.45 8.45
CA PRO A 148 -13.16 -4.53 7.52
C PRO A 148 -13.18 -5.87 6.78
N ALA A 149 -14.36 -6.33 6.41
CA ALA A 149 -14.52 -7.50 5.54
C ALA A 149 -13.79 -7.28 4.19
N GLY A 150 -12.97 -8.26 3.77
CA GLY A 150 -12.13 -8.18 2.59
C GLY A 150 -10.81 -7.43 2.78
N SER A 151 -10.47 -6.99 4.00
CA SER A 151 -9.11 -6.54 4.32
C SER A 151 -8.13 -7.70 4.32
N THR A 152 -6.82 -7.41 4.22
CA THR A 152 -5.77 -8.44 4.34
C THR A 152 -5.86 -9.15 5.68
N SER A 153 -6.10 -8.41 6.77
CA SER A 153 -6.33 -8.99 8.09
C SER A 153 -7.48 -10.00 8.08
N ASP A 154 -8.62 -9.55 7.58
CA ASP A 154 -9.84 -10.36 7.53
C ASP A 154 -9.71 -11.64 6.70
N THR A 155 -8.92 -11.57 5.64
CA THR A 155 -8.71 -12.69 4.71
C THR A 155 -7.67 -13.70 5.23
N TYR A 156 -6.59 -13.23 5.84
CA TYR A 156 -5.43 -14.07 6.15
C TYR A 156 -5.29 -14.39 7.64
N PHE A 157 -5.49 -13.42 8.52
CA PHE A 157 -5.24 -13.63 9.94
C PHE A 157 -6.09 -14.73 10.59
N PRO A 158 -7.40 -14.87 10.28
CA PRO A 158 -8.19 -15.99 10.80
C PRO A 158 -7.58 -17.35 10.49
N ARG A 159 -7.18 -17.55 9.22
CA ARG A 159 -6.54 -18.79 8.75
C ARG A 159 -5.21 -19.04 9.47
N MET A 160 -4.38 -17.99 9.64
CA MET A 160 -3.09 -18.09 10.34
C MET A 160 -3.27 -18.46 11.82
N LEU A 161 -4.23 -17.85 12.51
CA LEU A 161 -4.53 -18.16 13.90
C LEU A 161 -5.09 -19.57 14.06
N GLU A 162 -5.93 -20.04 13.12
CA GLU A 162 -6.39 -21.42 13.06
C GLU A 162 -5.24 -22.41 12.89
N THR A 163 -4.26 -22.13 12.02
CA THR A 163 -3.02 -22.92 11.85
C THR A 163 -2.22 -22.97 13.15
N LEU A 164 -2.23 -21.89 13.94
CA LEU A 164 -1.58 -21.84 15.26
C LEU A 164 -2.44 -22.43 16.39
N GLY A 165 -3.63 -22.97 16.09
CA GLY A 165 -4.50 -23.63 17.06
C GLY A 165 -5.31 -22.66 17.94
N VAL A 166 -5.40 -21.39 17.58
CA VAL A 166 -6.21 -20.41 18.30
C VAL A 166 -7.67 -20.52 17.89
N ASN A 167 -8.57 -20.72 18.84
CA ASN A 167 -10.01 -20.68 18.63
C ASN A 167 -10.58 -19.33 19.08
N PHE A 168 -11.37 -18.67 18.24
CA PHE A 168 -11.79 -17.29 18.46
C PHE A 168 -13.19 -17.00 17.94
N GLU A 169 -13.79 -15.92 18.45
CA GLU A 169 -14.97 -15.30 17.89
C GLU A 169 -14.54 -14.12 16.97
N ARG A 170 -14.86 -14.23 15.69
CA ARG A 170 -14.51 -13.21 14.68
C ARG A 170 -15.37 -11.96 14.85
N ARG A 171 -14.72 -10.79 14.82
CA ARG A 171 -15.35 -9.47 14.77
C ARG A 171 -14.77 -8.67 13.61
N ASN A 172 -15.64 -8.02 12.84
CA ASN A 172 -15.25 -7.14 11.74
C ASN A 172 -15.77 -5.72 12.00
N GLY A 173 -15.01 -4.74 11.52
CA GLY A 173 -15.34 -3.31 11.65
C GLY A 173 -14.22 -2.43 11.13
N GLY A 174 -14.44 -1.13 11.09
CA GLY A 174 -13.40 -0.15 10.82
C GLY A 174 -12.32 -0.16 11.90
N TRP A 175 -11.08 0.14 11.54
CA TRP A 175 -9.96 0.04 12.49
C TRP A 175 -10.11 0.98 13.70
N SER A 176 -10.61 2.21 13.49
CA SER A 176 -10.88 3.14 14.61
C SER A 176 -11.95 2.60 15.56
N ASP A 177 -13.01 1.98 15.01
CA ASP A 177 -14.08 1.41 15.81
C ASP A 177 -13.62 0.20 16.61
N LEU A 178 -12.82 -0.70 15.98
CA LEU A 178 -12.24 -1.86 16.67
C LEU A 178 -11.26 -1.43 17.76
N GLY A 179 -10.48 -0.36 17.53
CA GLY A 179 -9.61 0.24 18.54
C GLY A 179 -10.41 0.69 19.77
N GLY A 180 -11.51 1.40 19.56
CA GLY A 180 -12.44 1.78 20.64
C GLY A 180 -13.04 0.58 21.35
N GLN A 181 -13.45 -0.46 20.60
CA GLN A 181 -14.00 -1.69 21.19
C GLN A 181 -12.96 -2.45 22.03
N LEU A 182 -11.68 -2.48 21.62
CA LEU A 182 -10.61 -3.05 22.43
C LEU A 182 -10.44 -2.25 23.74
N GLN A 183 -10.41 -0.93 23.66
CA GLN A 183 -10.28 -0.02 24.81
C GLN A 183 -11.43 -0.23 25.81
N ASP A 184 -12.66 -0.43 25.31
CA ASP A 184 -13.87 -0.62 26.10
C ASP A 184 -14.01 -2.07 26.62
N GLY A 185 -13.07 -2.98 26.31
CA GLY A 185 -13.12 -4.39 26.70
C GLY A 185 -14.20 -5.21 25.97
N LEU A 186 -14.68 -4.73 24.83
CA LEU A 186 -15.62 -5.45 23.96
C LEU A 186 -14.89 -6.40 23.01
N LEU A 187 -13.59 -6.20 22.81
CA LEU A 187 -12.65 -7.12 22.17
C LEU A 187 -11.56 -7.52 23.15
N ASP A 188 -10.99 -8.70 22.95
CA ASP A 188 -9.87 -9.19 23.73
C ASP A 188 -8.55 -8.90 23.00
N VAL A 189 -8.58 -8.93 21.66
CA VAL A 189 -7.42 -8.73 20.78
C VAL A 189 -7.84 -8.07 19.47
N ILE A 190 -6.92 -7.34 18.85
CA ILE A 190 -7.03 -6.92 17.45
C ILE A 190 -5.85 -7.52 16.67
N ALA A 191 -6.15 -8.16 15.55
CA ALA A 191 -5.18 -8.74 14.62
C ALA A 191 -5.06 -7.85 13.38
N PHE A 192 -4.01 -7.02 13.32
CA PHE A 192 -3.74 -6.10 12.23
C PHE A 192 -2.84 -6.73 11.17
N ALA A 193 -3.24 -6.62 9.89
CA ALA A 193 -2.33 -6.72 8.76
C ALA A 193 -2.34 -5.37 8.05
N ALA A 194 -1.40 -4.50 8.40
CA ALA A 194 -1.32 -3.13 7.90
C ALA A 194 0.13 -2.62 7.99
N GLY A 195 0.48 -1.64 7.18
CA GLY A 195 1.77 -0.94 7.29
C GLY A 195 1.92 -0.27 8.66
N VAL A 196 3.09 -0.34 9.21
CA VAL A 196 3.39 0.18 10.55
C VAL A 196 4.10 1.55 10.50
N PRO A 197 3.87 2.44 11.49
CA PRO A 197 2.92 2.30 12.59
C PRO A 197 1.45 2.36 12.11
N VAL A 198 0.60 1.51 12.66
CA VAL A 198 -0.85 1.54 12.35
C VAL A 198 -1.48 2.71 13.13
N PRO A 199 -2.16 3.67 12.47
CA PRO A 199 -2.70 4.84 13.16
C PRO A 199 -3.62 4.50 14.35
N ALA A 200 -4.47 3.49 14.22
CA ALA A 200 -5.33 3.05 15.33
C ALA A 200 -4.54 2.52 16.53
N VAL A 201 -3.42 1.82 16.31
CA VAL A 201 -2.56 1.34 17.41
C VAL A 201 -1.82 2.51 18.06
N SER A 202 -1.26 3.43 17.25
CA SER A 202 -0.59 4.63 17.79
C SER A 202 -1.56 5.50 18.61
N GLN A 203 -2.83 5.55 18.23
CA GLN A 203 -3.86 6.24 19.01
C GLN A 203 -4.16 5.51 20.32
N LEU A 204 -4.21 4.18 20.33
CA LEU A 204 -4.42 3.38 21.54
C LEU A 204 -3.27 3.58 22.54
N GLU A 205 -2.00 3.57 22.10
CA GLU A 205 -0.84 3.78 22.97
C GLU A 205 -0.87 5.11 23.74
N VAL A 206 -1.51 6.15 23.17
CA VAL A 206 -1.66 7.45 23.85
C VAL A 206 -2.73 7.41 24.93
N GLN A 207 -3.69 6.50 24.81
CA GLN A 207 -4.88 6.45 25.67
C GLN A 207 -4.80 5.35 26.74
N THR A 208 -4.09 4.25 26.46
CA THR A 208 -3.99 3.08 27.34
C THR A 208 -2.74 2.28 27.02
N ASP A 209 -2.28 1.49 28.00
CA ASP A 209 -1.17 0.59 27.80
C ASP A 209 -1.59 -0.63 26.96
N VAL A 210 -0.83 -0.92 25.91
CA VAL A 210 -1.07 -2.05 25.01
C VAL A 210 0.17 -2.94 24.89
N ASN A 211 -0.03 -4.20 24.59
CA ASN A 211 0.99 -5.16 24.20
C ASN A 211 0.94 -5.36 22.69
N ILE A 212 2.07 -5.21 22.00
CA ILE A 212 2.26 -5.66 20.64
C ILE A 212 2.85 -7.07 20.72
N ILE A 213 2.04 -8.07 20.37
CA ILE A 213 2.39 -9.48 20.52
C ILE A 213 3.15 -9.93 19.28
N GLU A 214 4.35 -10.48 19.48
CA GLU A 214 5.15 -11.08 18.42
C GLU A 214 4.82 -12.56 18.20
N PHE A 215 5.19 -13.10 17.04
CA PHE A 215 5.22 -14.54 16.81
C PHE A 215 6.50 -15.14 17.39
N THR A 216 6.43 -16.34 17.92
CA THR A 216 7.64 -17.14 18.20
C THR A 216 8.32 -17.52 16.89
N GLU A 217 9.55 -18.04 16.96
CA GLU A 217 10.26 -18.52 15.78
C GLU A 217 9.52 -19.68 15.09
N GLU A 218 8.95 -20.60 15.90
CA GLU A 218 8.17 -21.74 15.44
C GLU A 218 6.86 -21.32 14.78
N GLU A 219 6.14 -20.35 15.37
CA GLU A 219 4.90 -19.79 14.81
C GLU A 219 5.17 -19.07 13.48
N GLN A 220 6.23 -18.25 13.42
CA GLN A 220 6.63 -17.57 12.19
C GLN A 220 6.97 -18.59 11.08
N ALA A 221 7.73 -19.65 11.42
CA ALA A 221 8.11 -20.69 10.47
C ALA A 221 6.89 -21.47 9.96
N ALA A 222 5.95 -21.81 10.84
CA ALA A 222 4.70 -22.48 10.47
C ALA A 222 3.86 -21.65 9.49
N ILE A 223 3.72 -20.35 9.77
CA ILE A 223 2.97 -19.42 8.90
C ILE A 223 3.66 -19.27 7.54
N ILE A 224 4.99 -19.11 7.48
CA ILE A 224 5.73 -18.96 6.22
C ILE A 224 5.63 -20.24 5.36
N ALA A 225 5.55 -21.40 5.98
CA ALA A 225 5.43 -22.67 5.24
C ALA A 225 4.08 -22.82 4.51
N GLU A 226 3.02 -22.16 4.98
CA GLU A 226 1.65 -22.34 4.50
C GLU A 226 1.12 -21.15 3.70
N TYR A 227 1.58 -19.93 3.99
CA TYR A 227 1.04 -18.70 3.42
C TYR A 227 2.08 -17.93 2.57
N PRO A 228 1.63 -17.12 1.59
CA PRO A 228 2.53 -16.34 0.73
C PRO A 228 3.06 -15.08 1.47
N VAL A 229 3.77 -15.30 2.54
CA VAL A 229 4.36 -14.26 3.39
C VAL A 229 5.87 -14.47 3.51
N SER A 230 6.58 -13.45 3.94
CA SER A 230 8.00 -13.49 4.28
C SER A 230 8.23 -13.09 5.74
N ALA A 231 9.35 -13.53 6.31
CA ALA A 231 9.76 -13.08 7.63
C ALA A 231 9.88 -11.55 7.67
N PHE A 232 9.46 -10.97 8.77
CA PHE A 232 9.50 -9.53 9.01
C PHE A 232 9.75 -9.25 10.50
N GLU A 233 10.37 -8.11 10.78
CA GLU A 233 10.50 -7.58 12.13
C GLU A 233 9.90 -6.17 12.19
N ILE A 234 9.01 -5.93 13.14
CA ILE A 234 8.52 -4.59 13.48
C ILE A 234 9.59 -3.95 14.35
N ALA A 235 10.22 -2.89 13.84
CA ALA A 235 11.31 -2.22 14.55
C ALA A 235 10.87 -1.64 15.91
N ALA A 236 11.72 -1.70 16.92
CA ALA A 236 11.43 -1.23 18.27
C ALA A 236 10.97 0.23 18.34
N ASP A 237 11.47 1.09 17.43
CA ASP A 237 11.08 2.50 17.35
C ASP A 237 9.74 2.75 16.66
N THR A 238 9.03 1.67 16.28
CA THR A 238 7.72 1.78 15.59
C THR A 238 6.61 2.21 16.54
N TYR A 239 6.59 1.65 17.73
CA TYR A 239 5.61 1.92 18.78
C TYR A 239 6.31 2.21 20.11
N THR A 240 5.70 3.04 20.94
CA THR A 240 6.27 3.43 22.24
C THR A 240 6.32 2.27 23.23
N THR A 241 5.45 1.27 23.04
CA THR A 241 5.36 0.06 23.88
C THR A 241 6.38 -1.01 23.50
N LEU A 242 7.08 -0.89 22.35
CA LEU A 242 8.08 -1.85 21.93
C LEU A 242 9.46 -1.50 22.49
N GLU A 243 9.98 -2.33 23.40
CA GLU A 243 11.34 -2.23 23.94
C GLU A 243 12.39 -2.89 23.03
N ALA A 244 11.96 -3.85 22.19
CA ALA A 244 12.78 -4.60 21.24
C ALA A 244 12.00 -4.80 19.92
N PRO A 245 12.67 -5.15 18.81
CA PRO A 245 11.97 -5.53 17.59
C PRO A 245 11.05 -6.73 17.82
N ALA A 246 9.82 -6.67 17.25
CA ALA A 246 8.84 -7.74 17.37
C ALA A 246 8.82 -8.59 16.09
N ARG A 247 8.96 -9.92 16.23
CA ARG A 247 8.92 -10.88 15.12
C ARG A 247 7.52 -10.94 14.52
N SER A 248 7.47 -10.89 13.18
CA SER A 248 6.25 -10.88 12.40
C SER A 248 6.46 -11.58 11.05
N VAL A 249 5.39 -11.69 10.27
CA VAL A 249 5.43 -12.01 8.84
C VAL A 249 4.83 -10.86 8.06
N SER A 250 5.12 -10.75 6.77
CA SER A 250 4.59 -9.66 5.95
C SER A 250 4.30 -10.04 4.51
N MET A 251 3.46 -9.23 3.86
CA MET A 251 3.24 -9.21 2.42
C MET A 251 3.57 -7.83 1.86
N TRP A 252 4.05 -7.75 0.62
CA TRP A 252 4.21 -6.49 -0.08
C TRP A 252 2.86 -5.91 -0.50
N ASN A 253 2.78 -4.58 -0.52
CA ASN A 253 1.69 -3.82 -1.09
C ASN A 253 2.13 -3.13 -2.37
N PHE A 254 1.20 -3.02 -3.30
CA PHE A 254 1.36 -2.24 -4.51
C PHE A 254 0.17 -1.30 -4.71
N ALA A 255 0.46 -0.10 -5.21
CA ALA A 255 -0.54 0.71 -5.85
C ALA A 255 -0.90 0.06 -7.19
N VAL A 256 -2.18 0.08 -7.53
CA VAL A 256 -2.70 -0.45 -8.78
C VAL A 256 -3.46 0.63 -9.53
N ALA A 257 -3.39 0.55 -10.85
CA ALA A 257 -4.10 1.42 -11.79
C ALA A 257 -5.03 0.57 -12.67
N ASN A 258 -6.16 1.12 -13.09
CA ASN A 258 -6.92 0.48 -14.17
C ASN A 258 -6.04 0.40 -15.42
N CYS A 259 -5.90 -0.80 -15.98
CA CYS A 259 -4.98 -1.07 -17.09
C CYS A 259 -5.30 -0.30 -18.37
N ASP A 260 -6.55 0.15 -18.53
CA ASP A 260 -7.02 0.90 -19.71
C ASP A 260 -6.80 2.42 -19.59
N LEU A 261 -6.20 2.91 -18.48
CA LEU A 261 -5.85 4.33 -18.34
C LEU A 261 -4.75 4.74 -19.33
N PRO A 262 -4.72 6.03 -19.74
CA PRO A 262 -3.68 6.53 -20.63
C PRO A 262 -2.28 6.32 -20.05
N GLU A 263 -1.38 5.81 -20.88
CA GLU A 263 0.01 5.52 -20.49
C GLU A 263 0.70 6.74 -19.89
N SER A 264 0.53 7.92 -20.53
CA SER A 264 1.12 9.17 -20.08
C SER A 264 0.60 9.60 -18.69
N PHE A 265 -0.68 9.37 -18.41
CA PHE A 265 -1.27 9.71 -17.10
C PHE A 265 -0.69 8.86 -15.98
N VAL A 266 -0.62 7.55 -16.16
CA VAL A 266 -0.07 6.65 -15.13
C VAL A 266 1.44 6.83 -14.98
N TYR A 267 2.17 7.14 -16.08
CA TYR A 267 3.58 7.50 -16.00
C TYR A 267 3.80 8.71 -15.08
N GLU A 268 3.07 9.80 -15.31
CA GLU A 268 3.22 11.02 -14.52
C GLU A 268 2.76 10.84 -13.07
N ALA A 269 1.67 10.13 -12.83
CA ALA A 269 1.23 9.81 -11.48
C ALA A 269 2.27 8.96 -10.74
N THR A 270 2.91 8.00 -11.42
CA THR A 270 4.03 7.21 -10.89
C THR A 270 5.24 8.10 -10.59
N ASN A 271 5.57 9.01 -11.52
CA ASN A 271 6.67 9.96 -11.36
C ASN A 271 6.51 10.85 -10.12
N VAL A 272 5.31 11.39 -9.90
CA VAL A 272 5.01 12.22 -8.72
C VAL A 272 5.30 11.49 -7.41
N VAL A 273 4.93 10.20 -7.32
CA VAL A 273 5.10 9.42 -6.08
C VAL A 273 6.54 8.93 -5.91
N MET A 274 7.17 8.47 -7.00
CA MET A 274 8.44 7.72 -6.92
C MET A 274 9.67 8.61 -6.99
N SER A 275 9.55 9.88 -7.42
CA SER A 275 10.70 10.78 -7.57
C SER A 275 11.17 11.42 -6.28
N ASP A 276 10.33 11.49 -5.25
CA ASP A 276 10.64 12.12 -3.97
C ASP A 276 10.06 11.31 -2.80
N ASN A 277 10.86 10.37 -2.30
CA ASN A 277 10.45 9.52 -1.18
C ASN A 277 10.22 10.31 0.11
N GLU A 278 10.93 11.43 0.34
CA GLU A 278 10.77 12.22 1.57
C GLU A 278 9.34 12.78 1.68
N ARG A 279 8.75 13.24 0.58
CA ARG A 279 7.34 13.67 0.56
C ARG A 279 6.39 12.56 0.99
N MET A 280 6.64 11.34 0.52
CA MET A 280 5.85 10.17 0.87
C MET A 280 6.04 9.77 2.34
N VAL A 281 7.26 9.83 2.86
CA VAL A 281 7.57 9.56 4.28
C VAL A 281 6.89 10.59 5.20
N ASN A 282 6.78 11.85 4.78
CA ASN A 282 6.06 12.89 5.51
C ASN A 282 4.54 12.64 5.56
N ILE A 283 3.98 11.92 4.57
CA ILE A 283 2.59 11.45 4.61
C ILE A 283 2.44 10.32 5.63
N HIS A 284 3.29 9.30 5.52
CA HIS A 284 3.24 8.15 6.43
C HIS A 284 4.60 7.45 6.51
N ARG A 285 5.05 7.14 7.73
CA ARG A 285 6.38 6.54 7.99
C ARG A 285 6.62 5.21 7.23
N ALA A 286 5.59 4.41 6.97
CA ALA A 286 5.69 3.18 6.19
C ALA A 286 6.27 3.44 4.78
N ALA A 287 6.09 4.64 4.23
CA ALA A 287 6.63 5.03 2.92
C ALA A 287 8.16 5.03 2.83
N ARG A 288 8.90 4.82 3.92
CA ARG A 288 10.36 4.57 3.87
C ARG A 288 10.72 3.41 2.93
N SER A 289 9.78 2.48 2.72
CA SER A 289 9.94 1.36 1.79
C SER A 289 9.33 1.63 0.41
N THR A 290 8.76 2.81 0.15
CA THR A 290 8.25 3.21 -1.18
C THR A 290 9.41 3.67 -2.04
N LEU A 291 10.22 2.73 -2.50
CA LEU A 291 11.48 3.00 -3.20
C LEU A 291 11.49 2.30 -4.57
N PRO A 292 12.10 2.95 -5.59
CA PRO A 292 12.14 2.38 -6.94
C PRO A 292 12.76 0.99 -7.04
N GLU A 293 13.77 0.68 -6.25
CA GLU A 293 14.44 -0.63 -6.23
C GLU A 293 13.53 -1.79 -5.85
N HIS A 294 12.39 -1.54 -5.22
CA HIS A 294 11.43 -2.59 -4.84
C HIS A 294 10.46 -2.99 -5.95
N TRP A 295 10.66 -2.54 -7.17
CA TRP A 295 9.84 -2.95 -8.33
C TRP A 295 9.78 -4.48 -8.50
N ASP A 296 10.87 -5.18 -8.16
CA ASP A 296 11.03 -6.64 -8.24
C ASP A 296 10.16 -7.42 -7.24
N LYS A 297 9.51 -6.74 -6.30
CA LYS A 297 8.58 -7.34 -5.33
C LYS A 297 7.20 -7.64 -5.93
N ASN A 298 6.94 -7.18 -7.16
CA ASN A 298 5.77 -7.58 -7.92
C ASN A 298 6.04 -8.88 -8.70
N ASN A 299 5.42 -9.94 -8.28
CA ASN A 299 5.49 -11.24 -8.94
C ASN A 299 4.12 -11.78 -9.36
N VAL A 300 3.08 -10.96 -9.29
CA VAL A 300 1.67 -11.37 -9.47
C VAL A 300 0.97 -10.54 -10.54
N LEU A 301 1.06 -9.20 -10.45
CA LEU A 301 0.32 -8.27 -11.29
C LEU A 301 1.07 -7.96 -12.58
N LYS A 302 0.36 -7.83 -13.70
CA LYS A 302 0.94 -7.15 -14.86
C LYS A 302 1.16 -5.69 -14.53
N TRP A 303 2.25 -5.12 -15.05
CA TRP A 303 2.53 -3.69 -14.91
C TRP A 303 1.68 -2.89 -15.88
N HIS A 304 1.19 -1.73 -15.42
CA HIS A 304 0.65 -0.73 -16.33
C HIS A 304 1.77 -0.21 -17.25
N PRO A 305 1.53 -0.06 -18.59
CA PRO A 305 2.59 0.38 -19.52
C PRO A 305 3.31 1.65 -19.10
N GLY A 306 2.57 2.67 -18.63
CA GLY A 306 3.14 3.92 -18.14
C GLY A 306 4.03 3.75 -16.91
N ALA A 307 3.61 2.91 -15.96
CA ALA A 307 4.42 2.61 -14.78
C ALA A 307 5.67 1.80 -15.16
N ALA A 308 5.52 0.76 -16.00
CA ALA A 308 6.65 -0.05 -16.47
C ALA A 308 7.70 0.84 -17.15
N ARG A 309 7.29 1.74 -18.05
CA ARG A 309 8.19 2.68 -18.71
C ARG A 309 8.91 3.56 -17.69
N TRP A 310 8.20 4.11 -16.71
CA TRP A 310 8.82 4.94 -15.67
C TRP A 310 9.94 4.16 -14.94
N PHE A 311 9.67 2.92 -14.50
CA PHE A 311 10.65 2.10 -13.80
C PHE A 311 11.83 1.70 -14.68
N GLN A 312 11.61 1.42 -15.97
CA GLN A 312 12.68 1.13 -16.93
C GLN A 312 13.58 2.34 -17.15
N GLU A 313 13.00 3.54 -17.30
CA GLU A 313 13.74 4.79 -17.58
C GLU A 313 14.45 5.34 -16.33
N ASN A 314 13.85 5.24 -15.13
CA ASN A 314 14.33 5.96 -13.94
C ASN A 314 14.93 5.04 -12.87
N ALA A 315 14.61 3.74 -12.87
CA ALA A 315 15.12 2.77 -11.90
C ALA A 315 15.97 1.64 -12.54
N GLY A 316 16.11 1.64 -13.87
CA GLY A 316 16.82 0.57 -14.59
C GLY A 316 16.16 -0.79 -14.43
N ALA A 317 14.84 -0.84 -14.20
CA ALA A 317 14.11 -2.07 -14.01
C ALA A 317 14.07 -2.91 -15.30
N ASP A 318 14.39 -4.19 -15.19
CA ASP A 318 14.28 -5.15 -16.29
C ASP A 318 12.93 -5.89 -16.19
N ILE A 319 11.84 -5.16 -16.48
CA ILE A 319 10.47 -5.72 -16.44
C ILE A 319 10.25 -6.53 -17.72
N PRO A 320 9.99 -7.85 -17.60
CA PRO A 320 9.72 -8.70 -18.76
C PRO A 320 8.49 -8.22 -19.54
N ALA A 321 8.55 -8.29 -20.88
CA ALA A 321 7.49 -7.80 -21.75
C ALA A 321 6.14 -8.50 -21.47
N ASP A 322 6.16 -9.79 -21.16
CA ASP A 322 4.96 -10.55 -20.78
C ASP A 322 4.38 -10.15 -19.41
N MET A 323 5.14 -9.42 -18.59
CA MET A 323 4.64 -8.81 -17.34
C MET A 323 4.10 -7.39 -17.55
N ILE A 324 4.10 -6.86 -18.77
CA ILE A 324 3.47 -5.57 -19.09
C ILE A 324 2.10 -5.82 -19.71
N TYR A 325 1.09 -5.05 -19.31
CA TYR A 325 -0.26 -5.19 -19.87
C TYR A 325 -0.28 -4.80 -21.34
N GLY A 326 -0.83 -5.68 -22.20
CA GLY A 326 -0.88 -5.48 -23.66
C GLY A 326 0.44 -5.78 -24.39
N GLY A 327 1.48 -6.22 -23.66
CA GLY A 327 2.77 -6.62 -24.21
C GLY A 327 2.85 -8.09 -24.64
#